data_53d4fb6bbbdd916a4c78d7ac0a5ef943
#
_entry.id   53d4fb6bbbdd916a4c78d7ac0a5ef943
#
_cell.length_a   1.000
_cell.length_b   1.000
_cell.length_c   1.000
_cell.angle_alpha   90.00
_cell.angle_beta   90.00
_cell.angle_gamma   90.00
#
_symmetry.space_group_name_H-M   'P 1'
#
loop_
_entity.id
_entity.type
_entity.pdbx_description
1 polymer ?
#
loop_
_entity_poly.entity_id
_entity_poly.type
_entity_poly.pdbx_seq_one_letter_code
_entity_poly.pdbx_strand_id
1 'polypeptide(L)' 'MKIEEAIRYFEAKENETVEALAWLKSKAMNDHIEWERELTATRMAIQALREKRERTAARNTDV' A
#
# COMPACT_ATOMS: atom_id res chain seq x y z
N MET A 1 6.45 -10.62 -11.36
CA MET A 1 5.16 -10.22 -10.78
C MET A 1 4.53 -9.15 -11.64
N LYS A 2 3.27 -9.30 -11.97
CA LYS A 2 2.56 -8.29 -12.74
C LYS A 2 2.16 -7.12 -11.85
N ILE A 3 2.00 -5.94 -12.44
CA ILE A 3 1.65 -4.73 -11.68
C ILE A 3 0.39 -4.92 -10.85
N GLU A 4 -0.64 -5.55 -11.43
CA GLU A 4 -1.89 -5.75 -10.70
C GLU A 4 -1.74 -6.70 -9.52
N GLU A 5 -0.91 -7.73 -9.64
CA GLU A 5 -0.60 -8.63 -8.53
C GLU A 5 0.15 -7.87 -7.43
N ALA A 6 1.09 -7.00 -7.81
CA ALA A 6 1.82 -6.18 -6.86
C ALA A 6 0.88 -5.23 -6.11
N ILE A 7 -0.05 -4.60 -6.82
CA ILE A 7 -1.03 -3.71 -6.20
C ILE A 7 -1.87 -4.48 -5.19
N ARG A 8 -2.37 -5.66 -5.55
CA ARG A 8 -3.18 -6.48 -4.64
C ARG A 8 -2.39 -6.91 -3.41
N TYR A 9 -1.12 -7.25 -3.61
CA TYR A 9 -0.24 -7.63 -2.51
C TYR A 9 -0.11 -6.47 -1.52
N PHE A 10 0.17 -5.27 -2.01
CA PHE A 10 0.34 -4.11 -1.15
C PHE A 10 -0.98 -3.64 -0.53
N GLU A 11 -2.10 -3.78 -1.23
CA GLU A 11 -3.41 -3.47 -0.67
C GLU A 11 -3.75 -4.41 0.50
N ALA A 12 -3.47 -5.70 0.35
CA ALA A 12 -3.64 -6.66 1.45
C ALA A 12 -2.75 -6.31 2.63
N LYS A 13 -1.50 -5.93 2.35
CA LYS A 13 -0.56 -5.50 3.39
C LYS A 13 -1.03 -4.22 4.07
N GLU A 14 -1.59 -3.29 3.33
CA GLU A 14 -2.18 -2.07 3.90
C GLU A 14 -3.29 -2.41 4.89
N ASN A 15 -4.19 -3.29 4.51
CA ASN A 15 -5.29 -3.69 5.40
C ASN A 15 -4.78 -4.35 6.67
N GLU A 16 -3.81 -5.24 6.58
CA GLU A 16 -3.20 -5.88 7.75
C GLU A 16 -2.54 -4.83 8.66
N THR A 17 -1.86 -3.87 8.07
CA THR A 17 -1.18 -2.83 8.82
C THR A 17 -2.19 -1.92 9.54
N VAL A 18 -3.29 -1.56 8.86
CA VAL A 18 -4.36 -0.77 9.47
C VAL A 18 -4.98 -1.50 10.66
N GLU A 19 -5.24 -2.79 10.52
CA GLU A 19 -5.79 -3.61 11.60
C GLU A 19 -4.81 -3.70 12.78
N ALA A 20 -3.53 -3.91 12.50
CA ALA A 20 -2.50 -3.97 13.53
C ALA A 20 -2.39 -2.64 14.27
N LEU A 21 -2.45 -1.51 13.55
CA LEU A 21 -2.43 -0.19 14.16
C LEU A 21 -3.64 0.04 15.08
N ALA A 22 -4.82 -0.34 14.64
CA ALA A 22 -6.03 -0.20 15.45
C ALA A 22 -5.90 -0.99 16.74
N TRP A 23 -5.39 -2.22 16.65
CA TRP A 23 -5.17 -3.07 17.82
C TRP A 23 -4.14 -2.44 18.79
N LEU A 24 -3.01 -1.98 18.25
CA LEU A 24 -1.95 -1.36 19.05
C LEU A 24 -2.44 -0.11 19.76
N LYS A 25 -3.20 0.73 19.07
CA LYS A 25 -3.76 1.94 19.67
C LYS A 25 -4.77 1.62 20.76
N SER A 26 -5.58 0.57 20.59
CA SER A 26 -6.55 0.14 21.61
C SER A 26 -5.87 -0.36 22.86
N LYS A 27 -4.63 -0.86 22.77
CA LYS A 27 -3.84 -1.34 23.90
C LYS A 27 -2.91 -0.27 24.46
N ALA A 28 -2.94 0.96 23.95
CA ALA A 28 -2.08 2.07 24.35
C ALA A 28 -0.58 1.73 24.26
N MET A 29 -0.20 0.93 23.25
CA MET A 29 1.20 0.56 23.01
C MET A 29 1.93 1.63 22.22
N ASN A 30 3.20 1.85 22.53
CA ASN A 30 4.02 2.89 21.92
C ASN A 30 4.62 2.48 20.58
N ASP A 31 4.51 1.22 20.18
CA ASP A 31 5.13 0.71 18.95
C ASP A 31 4.39 1.10 17.67
N HIS A 32 3.29 1.83 17.80
CA HIS A 32 2.48 2.19 16.63
C HIS A 32 3.20 3.12 15.65
N ILE A 33 4.26 3.82 16.07
CA ILE A 33 5.01 4.73 15.20
C ILE A 33 5.65 3.97 14.03
N GLU A 34 6.25 2.82 14.29
CA GLU A 34 6.87 2.00 13.24
C GLU A 34 5.81 1.49 12.26
N TRP A 35 4.65 1.08 12.78
CA TRP A 35 3.55 0.64 11.96
C TRP A 35 2.96 1.74 11.11
N GLU A 36 2.92 2.97 11.65
CA GLU A 36 2.48 4.13 10.86
C GLU A 36 3.43 4.44 9.71
N ARG A 37 4.74 4.33 9.95
CA ARG A 37 5.74 4.49 8.90
C ARG A 37 5.58 3.43 7.82
N GLU A 38 5.37 2.20 8.22
CA GLU A 38 5.16 1.10 7.28
C GLU A 38 3.90 1.30 6.47
N LEU A 39 2.82 1.76 7.09
CA LEU A 39 1.58 2.08 6.40
C LEU A 39 1.80 3.18 5.36
N THR A 40 2.50 4.25 5.73
CA THR A 40 2.82 5.34 4.82
C THR A 40 3.62 4.84 3.62
N ALA A 41 4.67 4.05 3.87
CA ALA A 41 5.49 3.49 2.80
C ALA A 41 4.68 2.57 1.87
N THR A 42 3.80 1.76 2.44
CA THR A 42 2.93 0.86 1.68
C THR A 42 1.98 1.66 0.79
N ARG A 43 1.38 2.72 1.31
CA ARG A 43 0.49 3.60 0.54
C ARG A 43 1.22 4.31 -0.59
N MET A 44 2.45 4.75 -0.35
CA MET A 44 3.27 5.35 -1.40
C MET A 44 3.58 4.34 -2.51
N ALA A 45 3.89 3.10 -2.15
CA ALA A 45 4.14 2.05 -3.11
C ALA A 45 2.89 1.76 -3.96
N ILE A 46 1.72 1.70 -3.34
CA ILE A 46 0.45 1.47 -4.04
C ILE A 46 0.20 2.61 -5.05
N GLN A 47 0.39 3.85 -4.60
CA GLN A 47 0.18 5.01 -5.47
C GLN A 47 1.13 4.99 -6.67
N ALA A 48 2.40 4.70 -6.44
CA ALA A 48 3.40 4.62 -7.50
C ALA A 48 3.05 3.52 -8.52
N LEU A 49 2.59 2.38 -8.04
CA LEU A 49 2.18 1.27 -8.90
C LEU A 49 0.93 1.61 -9.72
N ARG A 50 -0.04 2.29 -9.11
CA ARG A 50 -1.24 2.73 -9.81
C ARG A 50 -0.90 3.72 -10.91
N GLU A 51 -0.03 4.68 -10.63
CA GLU A 51 0.43 5.64 -11.63
C GLU A 51 1.15 4.96 -12.78
N LYS A 52 2.01 3.99 -12.47
CA LYS A 52 2.71 3.21 -13.48
C LYS A 52 1.74 2.43 -14.36
N ARG A 53 0.71 1.84 -13.75
CA ARG A 53 -0.32 1.11 -14.48
C ARG A 53 -1.07 2.03 -15.44
N GLU A 54 -1.44 3.23 -14.99
CA GLU A 54 -2.12 4.22 -15.82
C GLU A 54 -1.26 4.67 -16.99
N ARG A 55 0.02 4.92 -16.75
CA ARG A 55 0.95 5.32 -17.83
C ARG A 55 1.12 4.21 -18.87
N THR A 56 1.21 2.96 -18.40
CA THR A 56 1.33 1.82 -19.31
C THR A 56 0.06 1.66 -20.14
N ALA A 57 -1.11 1.80 -19.53
CA ALA A 57 -2.39 1.73 -20.23
C ALA A 57 -2.51 2.86 -21.27
N ALA A 58 -2.10 4.07 -20.92
CA ALA A 58 -2.12 5.21 -21.82
C ALA A 58 -1.20 4.98 -23.03
N ARG A 59 -0.02 4.41 -22.82
CA ARG A 59 0.89 4.06 -23.92
C ARG A 59 0.27 3.06 -24.86
N ASN A 60 -0.39 2.06 -24.34
CA ASN A 60 -1.03 1.02 -25.15
C ASN A 60 -2.19 1.59 -25.96
N THR A 61 -2.80 2.65 -25.50
CA THR A 61 -3.92 3.29 -26.18
C THR A 61 -3.45 4.16 -27.36
N ASP A 62 -2.25 4.69 -27.30
CA ASP A 62 -1.69 5.57 -28.33
C ASP A 62 -1.10 4.81 -29.52
N VAL A 63 -1.13 3.51 -29.51
CA VAL A 63 -0.68 2.68 -30.61
C VAL A 63 -1.85 2.35 -31.53
#